data_2d9d7e8ad0ad9c47baa7dd124fb9a25d
#
_entry.id   2d9d7e8ad0ad9c47baa7dd124fb9a25d
#
_cell.length_a   1.000
_cell.length_b   1.000
_cell.length_c   1.000
_cell.angle_alpha   90.00
_cell.angle_beta   90.00
_cell.angle_gamma   90.00
#
_symmetry.space_group_name_H-M   'P 1'
#
loop_
_entity.id
_entity.type
_entity.pdbx_description
1 polymer ?
#
loop_
_entity_poly.entity_id
_entity_poly.type
_entity_poly.pdbx_seq_one_letter_code
_entity_poly.pdbx_strand_id
1 'polypeptide(L)'
;MATAEALFRRLGFAKTAVADIAAELHMSPANVYRFFDSKNAIVEAICRRCLSEVEEKAWAVARSKGAASARMERLILEILAYHKENLVTEHRVNEMVVAAIEQNWNTIRAHKDAIRNVVELILRDGIDAGEFDPVNPRETAELIMRSVVPFTNPLVVGQCLEEGDDLEAQARASVRFLLRAITPR
;
A
#
# COMPACT_ATOMS: atom_id res chain seq x y z
N MET A 1 10.44 -3.94 -16.74
CA MET A 1 9.97 -4.04 -15.33
C MET A 1 9.13 -5.30 -15.10
N ALA A 2 8.07 -5.53 -15.85
CA ALA A 2 7.22 -6.72 -15.68
C ALA A 2 8.00 -8.05 -15.68
N THR A 3 8.96 -8.22 -16.60
CA THR A 3 9.83 -9.40 -16.65
C THR A 3 10.68 -9.59 -15.39
N ALA A 4 11.25 -8.50 -14.87
CA ALA A 4 12.03 -8.54 -13.63
C ALA A 4 11.16 -8.93 -12.44
N GLU A 5 9.96 -8.36 -12.34
CA GLU A 5 9.00 -8.72 -11.30
C GLU A 5 8.57 -10.18 -11.38
N ALA A 6 8.28 -10.69 -12.59
CA ALA A 6 7.94 -12.10 -12.81
C ALA A 6 9.08 -13.03 -12.39
N LEU A 7 10.34 -12.66 -12.68
CA LEU A 7 11.52 -13.40 -12.24
C LEU A 7 11.70 -13.37 -10.72
N PHE A 8 11.54 -12.20 -10.10
CA PHE A 8 11.60 -12.08 -8.65
C PHE A 8 10.51 -12.90 -7.96
N ARG A 9 9.29 -12.92 -8.49
CA ARG A 9 8.21 -13.78 -8.00
C ARG A 9 8.54 -15.28 -8.17
N ARG A 10 9.09 -15.68 -9.32
CA ARG A 10 9.39 -17.08 -9.64
C ARG A 10 10.60 -17.63 -8.89
N LEU A 11 11.70 -16.87 -8.85
CA LEU A 11 13.00 -17.34 -8.35
C LEU A 11 13.35 -16.82 -6.95
N GLY A 12 12.71 -15.73 -6.51
CA GLY A 12 13.07 -14.96 -5.33
C GLY A 12 14.03 -13.80 -5.65
N PHE A 13 13.95 -12.73 -4.88
CA PHE A 13 14.82 -11.56 -5.08
C PHE A 13 16.30 -11.90 -4.90
N ALA A 14 16.66 -12.65 -3.85
CA ALA A 14 18.05 -13.00 -3.56
C ALA A 14 18.71 -13.78 -4.69
N LYS A 15 17.97 -14.73 -5.28
CA LYS A 15 18.49 -15.67 -6.29
C LYS A 15 18.48 -15.13 -7.71
N THR A 16 17.79 -14.02 -8.01
CA THR A 16 17.71 -13.45 -9.37
C THR A 16 18.87 -12.49 -9.60
N ALA A 17 19.64 -12.69 -10.65
CA ALA A 17 20.67 -11.75 -11.11
C ALA A 17 20.14 -10.83 -12.22
N VAL A 18 20.78 -9.68 -12.43
CA VAL A 18 20.46 -8.79 -13.57
C VAL A 18 20.70 -9.49 -14.90
N ALA A 19 21.67 -10.42 -14.94
CA ALA A 19 21.93 -11.26 -16.11
C ALA A 19 20.74 -12.15 -16.49
N ASP A 20 20.01 -12.69 -15.50
CA ASP A 20 18.82 -13.52 -15.74
C ASP A 20 17.69 -12.67 -16.35
N ILE A 21 17.52 -11.45 -15.84
CA ILE A 21 16.54 -10.49 -16.38
C ILE A 21 16.88 -10.12 -17.82
N ALA A 22 18.17 -9.88 -18.10
CA ALA A 22 18.65 -9.57 -19.44
C ALA A 22 18.44 -10.73 -20.41
N ALA A 23 18.73 -11.95 -19.98
CA ALA A 23 18.53 -13.17 -20.78
C ALA A 23 17.06 -13.37 -21.16
N GLU A 24 16.14 -13.21 -20.20
CA GLU A 24 14.68 -13.33 -20.42
C GLU A 24 14.16 -12.24 -21.39
N LEU A 25 14.80 -11.08 -21.42
CA LEU A 25 14.49 -9.98 -22.34
C LEU A 25 15.24 -10.07 -23.69
N HIS A 26 16.03 -11.13 -23.91
CA HIS A 26 16.92 -11.25 -25.08
C HIS A 26 17.86 -10.05 -25.26
N MET A 27 18.38 -9.51 -24.15
CA MET A 27 19.28 -8.35 -24.10
C MET A 27 20.61 -8.70 -23.44
N SER A 28 21.63 -7.86 -23.65
CA SER A 28 22.84 -7.94 -22.84
C SER A 28 22.64 -7.34 -21.44
N PRO A 29 23.31 -7.84 -20.40
CA PRO A 29 23.28 -7.21 -19.08
C PRO A 29 23.66 -5.73 -19.12
N ALA A 30 24.63 -5.33 -19.95
CA ALA A 30 25.01 -3.93 -20.14
C ALA A 30 23.84 -3.05 -20.61
N ASN A 31 22.94 -3.62 -21.40
CA ASN A 31 21.75 -2.88 -21.87
C ASN A 31 20.75 -2.66 -20.74
N VAL A 32 20.59 -3.61 -19.82
CA VAL A 32 19.76 -3.44 -18.62
C VAL A 32 20.36 -2.36 -17.69
N TYR A 33 21.69 -2.39 -17.50
CA TYR A 33 22.39 -1.41 -16.66
C TYR A 33 22.34 0.02 -17.23
N ARG A 34 22.01 0.23 -18.50
CA ARG A 34 21.73 1.58 -19.04
C ARG A 34 20.45 2.21 -18.48
N PHE A 35 19.53 1.41 -17.99
CA PHE A 35 18.23 1.86 -17.45
C PHE A 35 18.18 1.80 -15.92
N PHE A 36 18.92 0.87 -15.32
CA PHE A 36 18.91 0.62 -13.89
C PHE A 36 20.32 0.32 -13.41
N ASP A 37 20.89 1.18 -12.60
CA ASP A 37 22.27 1.10 -12.13
C ASP A 37 22.55 -0.15 -11.25
N SER A 38 21.50 -0.79 -10.75
CA SER A 38 21.60 -1.97 -9.89
C SER A 38 20.31 -2.79 -9.87
N LYS A 39 20.38 -4.03 -9.34
CA LYS A 39 19.19 -4.84 -9.05
C LYS A 39 18.24 -4.10 -8.08
N ASN A 40 18.79 -3.38 -7.11
CA ASN A 40 18.01 -2.58 -6.16
C ASN A 40 17.25 -1.44 -6.84
N ALA A 41 17.84 -0.78 -7.86
CA ALA A 41 17.15 0.25 -8.64
C ALA A 41 15.94 -0.32 -9.41
N ILE A 42 16.01 -1.58 -9.84
CA ILE A 42 14.86 -2.27 -10.45
C ILE A 42 13.75 -2.49 -9.40
N VAL A 43 14.12 -2.98 -8.20
CA VAL A 43 13.15 -3.17 -7.10
C VAL A 43 12.52 -1.84 -6.69
N GLU A 44 13.30 -0.78 -6.58
CA GLU A 44 12.79 0.56 -6.28
C GLU A 44 11.75 1.02 -7.32
N ALA A 45 12.02 0.81 -8.61
CA ALA A 45 11.09 1.16 -9.67
C ALA A 45 9.80 0.33 -9.62
N ILE A 46 9.89 -0.96 -9.29
CA ILE A 46 8.72 -1.83 -9.09
C ILE A 46 7.92 -1.35 -7.87
N CYS A 47 8.60 -1.11 -6.74
CA CYS A 47 7.98 -0.61 -5.52
C CYS A 47 7.24 0.70 -5.77
N ARG A 48 7.88 1.67 -6.41
CA ARG A 48 7.28 2.97 -6.75
C ARG A 48 6.02 2.80 -7.59
N ARG A 49 6.02 1.90 -8.57
CA ARG A 49 4.84 1.61 -9.38
C ARG A 49 3.70 1.03 -8.51
N CYS A 50 3.97 0.00 -7.71
CA CYS A 50 2.96 -0.61 -6.84
C CYS A 50 2.36 0.43 -5.86
N LEU A 51 3.20 1.28 -5.27
CA LEU A 51 2.74 2.33 -4.37
C LEU A 51 1.88 3.38 -5.10
N SER A 52 2.27 3.76 -6.33
CA SER A 52 1.47 4.68 -7.15
C SER A 52 0.09 4.09 -7.51
N GLU A 53 0.01 2.79 -7.80
CA GLU A 53 -1.27 2.12 -8.05
C GLU A 53 -2.21 2.17 -6.82
N VAL A 54 -1.65 1.98 -5.61
CA VAL A 54 -2.40 2.14 -4.36
C VAL A 54 -2.86 3.59 -4.17
N GLU A 55 -1.97 4.55 -4.41
CA GLU A 55 -2.29 5.98 -4.27
C GLU A 55 -3.39 6.42 -5.25
N GLU A 56 -3.33 5.97 -6.51
CA GLU A 56 -4.37 6.26 -7.50
C GLU A 56 -5.74 5.73 -7.07
N LYS A 57 -5.80 4.48 -6.58
CA LYS A 57 -7.03 3.90 -6.02
C LYS A 57 -7.53 4.69 -4.80
N ALA A 58 -6.63 5.05 -3.89
CA ALA A 58 -6.96 5.81 -2.68
C ALA A 58 -7.55 7.19 -3.05
N TRP A 59 -6.93 7.92 -3.98
CA TRP A 59 -7.44 9.20 -4.46
C TRP A 59 -8.78 9.06 -5.21
N ALA A 60 -8.98 7.98 -5.96
CA ALA A 60 -10.26 7.71 -6.62
C ALA A 60 -11.39 7.52 -5.59
N VAL A 61 -11.12 6.79 -4.49
CA VAL A 61 -12.06 6.64 -3.37
C VAL A 61 -12.36 7.98 -2.73
N ALA A 62 -11.35 8.77 -2.39
CA ALA A 62 -11.53 10.06 -1.73
C ALA A 62 -12.39 11.03 -2.54
N ARG A 63 -12.23 11.05 -3.86
CA ARG A 63 -12.98 11.92 -4.77
C ARG A 63 -14.34 11.36 -5.19
N SER A 64 -14.70 10.15 -4.76
CA SER A 64 -15.98 9.55 -5.12
C SER A 64 -17.13 10.16 -4.31
N LYS A 65 -18.35 10.00 -4.84
CA LYS A 65 -19.57 10.41 -4.15
C LYS A 65 -19.89 9.49 -2.98
N GLY A 66 -20.59 10.02 -1.98
CA GLY A 66 -21.07 9.26 -0.83
C GLY A 66 -20.57 9.81 0.50
N ALA A 67 -21.09 9.27 1.58
CA ALA A 67 -20.74 9.63 2.95
C ALA A 67 -19.25 9.48 3.21
N ALA A 68 -18.68 10.37 4.02
CA ALA A 68 -17.25 10.34 4.35
C ALA A 68 -16.89 9.05 5.11
N SER A 69 -17.75 8.58 6.00
CA SER A 69 -17.60 7.30 6.71
C SER A 69 -17.53 6.11 5.76
N ALA A 70 -18.40 6.06 4.74
CA ALA A 70 -18.39 4.99 3.75
C ALA A 70 -17.13 5.05 2.85
N ARG A 71 -16.66 6.25 2.49
CA ARG A 71 -15.40 6.43 1.76
C ARG A 71 -14.20 5.99 2.59
N MET A 72 -14.19 6.29 3.89
CA MET A 72 -13.12 5.87 4.79
C MET A 72 -13.06 4.34 4.91
N GLU A 73 -14.19 3.67 5.11
CA GLU A 73 -14.25 2.20 5.15
C GLU A 73 -13.75 1.61 3.82
N ARG A 74 -14.25 2.12 2.69
CA ARG A 74 -13.85 1.66 1.36
C ARG A 74 -12.36 1.88 1.09
N LEU A 75 -11.77 3.00 1.51
CA LEU A 75 -10.34 3.27 1.38
C LEU A 75 -9.49 2.16 2.02
N ILE A 76 -9.78 1.79 3.25
CA ILE A 76 -9.02 0.77 3.97
C ILE A 76 -9.20 -0.61 3.32
N LEU A 77 -10.41 -0.92 2.88
CA LEU A 77 -10.70 -2.19 2.20
C LEU A 77 -10.04 -2.30 0.83
N GLU A 78 -9.97 -1.22 0.05
CA GLU A 78 -9.28 -1.20 -1.25
C GLU A 78 -7.76 -1.39 -1.09
N ILE A 79 -7.15 -0.77 -0.07
CA ILE A 79 -5.73 -0.98 0.24
C ILE A 79 -5.49 -2.43 0.67
N LEU A 80 -6.32 -2.97 1.56
CA LEU A 80 -6.25 -4.36 1.99
C LEU A 80 -6.38 -5.33 0.81
N ALA A 81 -7.38 -5.13 -0.05
CA ALA A 81 -7.61 -5.96 -1.23
C ALA A 81 -6.40 -5.94 -2.17
N TYR A 82 -5.83 -4.75 -2.43
CA TYR A 82 -4.64 -4.61 -3.24
C TYR A 82 -3.46 -5.42 -2.68
N HIS A 83 -3.22 -5.35 -1.36
CA HIS A 83 -2.15 -6.10 -0.72
C HIS A 83 -2.38 -7.61 -0.80
N LYS A 84 -3.60 -8.08 -0.57
CA LYS A 84 -3.96 -9.50 -0.69
C LYS A 84 -3.70 -10.03 -2.10
N GLU A 85 -4.12 -9.27 -3.12
CA GLU A 85 -4.02 -9.70 -4.52
C GLU A 85 -2.60 -9.64 -5.07
N ASN A 86 -1.83 -8.62 -4.69
CA ASN A 86 -0.58 -8.29 -5.39
C ASN A 86 0.70 -8.58 -4.58
N LEU A 87 0.63 -8.60 -3.25
CA LEU A 87 1.83 -8.63 -2.43
C LEU A 87 1.94 -9.84 -1.50
N VAL A 88 0.83 -10.49 -1.15
CA VAL A 88 0.82 -11.54 -0.12
C VAL A 88 0.73 -12.96 -0.70
N THR A 89 0.26 -13.12 -1.92
CA THR A 89 -0.01 -14.42 -2.55
C THR A 89 1.22 -15.33 -2.71
N GLU A 90 2.44 -14.79 -2.54
CA GLU A 90 3.68 -15.57 -2.69
C GLU A 90 4.72 -15.15 -1.64
N HIS A 91 5.20 -16.11 -0.84
CA HIS A 91 6.27 -15.91 0.15
C HIS A 91 7.52 -15.18 -0.41
N ARG A 92 7.81 -15.35 -1.70
CA ARG A 92 8.94 -14.69 -2.40
C ARG A 92 8.72 -13.21 -2.69
N VAL A 93 7.48 -12.76 -2.79
CA VAL A 93 7.14 -11.34 -2.90
C VAL A 93 7.42 -10.64 -1.57
N ASN A 94 7.23 -11.33 -0.46
CA ASN A 94 7.55 -10.82 0.87
C ASN A 94 9.02 -10.43 1.00
N GLU A 95 9.97 -11.25 0.50
CA GLU A 95 11.41 -10.89 0.46
C GLU A 95 11.68 -9.59 -0.32
N MET A 96 11.00 -9.40 -1.44
CA MET A 96 11.14 -8.18 -2.25
C MET A 96 10.54 -6.96 -1.53
N VAL A 97 9.40 -7.13 -0.87
CA VAL A 97 8.75 -6.06 -0.07
C VAL A 97 9.64 -5.66 1.11
N VAL A 98 10.21 -6.62 1.83
CA VAL A 98 11.16 -6.36 2.92
C VAL A 98 12.37 -5.58 2.40
N ALA A 99 13.01 -6.06 1.33
CA ALA A 99 14.16 -5.38 0.72
C ALA A 99 13.82 -3.97 0.24
N ALA A 100 12.61 -3.78 -0.32
CA ALA A 100 12.13 -2.47 -0.74
C ALA A 100 11.93 -1.52 0.46
N ILE A 101 11.35 -2.01 1.56
CA ILE A 101 11.13 -1.22 2.78
C ILE A 101 12.47 -0.80 3.39
N GLU A 102 13.42 -1.73 3.49
CA GLU A 102 14.73 -1.46 4.09
C GLU A 102 15.58 -0.45 3.31
N GLN A 103 15.48 -0.48 1.97
CA GLN A 103 16.35 0.32 1.10
C GLN A 103 15.70 1.59 0.55
N ASN A 104 14.36 1.68 0.54
CA ASN A 104 13.61 2.77 -0.10
C ASN A 104 12.77 3.58 0.90
N TRP A 105 13.33 3.86 2.07
CA TRP A 105 12.63 4.57 3.15
C TRP A 105 11.98 5.89 2.72
N ASN A 106 12.61 6.66 1.84
CA ASN A 106 12.06 7.93 1.37
C ASN A 106 10.82 7.72 0.49
N THR A 107 10.83 6.73 -0.40
CA THR A 107 9.67 6.36 -1.23
C THR A 107 8.51 5.87 -0.37
N ILE A 108 8.78 5.04 0.63
CA ILE A 108 7.77 4.54 1.57
C ILE A 108 7.22 5.68 2.43
N ARG A 109 8.06 6.62 2.87
CA ARG A 109 7.62 7.79 3.63
C ARG A 109 6.70 8.67 2.80
N ALA A 110 7.08 8.99 1.56
CA ALA A 110 6.26 9.78 0.64
C ALA A 110 4.89 9.13 0.40
N HIS A 111 4.86 7.80 0.21
CA HIS A 111 3.62 7.05 0.11
C HIS A 111 2.73 7.18 1.35
N LYS A 112 3.30 7.01 2.55
CA LYS A 112 2.54 7.17 3.81
C LYS A 112 1.97 8.58 3.94
N ASP A 113 2.73 9.60 3.52
CA ASP A 113 2.27 10.98 3.50
C ASP A 113 1.13 11.19 2.49
N ALA A 114 1.22 10.57 1.30
CA ALA A 114 0.16 10.62 0.30
C ALA A 114 -1.15 9.99 0.82
N ILE A 115 -1.09 8.79 1.41
CA ILE A 115 -2.28 8.14 1.98
C ILE A 115 -2.84 8.93 3.15
N ARG A 116 -1.99 9.50 4.02
CA ARG A 116 -2.46 10.40 5.09
C ARG A 116 -3.22 11.60 4.54
N ASN A 117 -2.74 12.22 3.45
CA ASN A 117 -3.43 13.34 2.82
C ASN A 117 -4.80 12.93 2.26
N VAL A 118 -4.92 11.70 1.75
CA VAL A 118 -6.21 11.13 1.33
C VAL A 118 -7.18 11.00 2.50
N VAL A 119 -6.72 10.44 3.63
CA VAL A 119 -7.51 10.31 4.86
C VAL A 119 -7.93 11.69 5.38
N GLU A 120 -7.00 12.65 5.41
CA GLU A 120 -7.25 14.02 5.83
C GLU A 120 -8.33 14.70 4.95
N LEU A 121 -8.30 14.50 3.63
CA LEU A 121 -9.34 15.02 2.73
C LEU A 121 -10.71 14.44 3.07
N ILE A 122 -10.81 13.12 3.26
CA ILE A 122 -12.10 12.49 3.62
C ILE A 122 -12.62 13.01 4.96
N LEU A 123 -11.73 13.24 5.95
CA LEU A 123 -12.11 13.81 7.23
C LEU A 123 -12.63 15.25 7.08
N ARG A 124 -11.95 16.09 6.30
CA ARG A 124 -12.40 17.48 6.03
C ARG A 124 -13.79 17.50 5.39
N ASP A 125 -13.99 16.68 4.35
CA ASP A 125 -15.29 16.57 3.69
C ASP A 125 -16.39 16.13 4.67
N GLY A 126 -16.10 15.21 5.58
CA GLY A 126 -17.05 14.72 6.59
C GLY A 126 -17.37 15.78 7.65
N ILE A 127 -16.39 16.58 8.08
CA ILE A 127 -16.59 17.70 8.99
C ILE A 127 -17.44 18.80 8.30
N ASP A 128 -17.10 19.16 7.07
CA ASP A 128 -17.80 20.18 6.30
C ASP A 128 -19.27 19.78 6.02
N ALA A 129 -19.52 18.48 5.87
CA ALA A 129 -20.86 17.91 5.69
C ALA A 129 -21.62 17.68 7.01
N GLY A 130 -21.00 17.93 8.18
CA GLY A 130 -21.61 17.67 9.49
C GLY A 130 -21.72 16.18 9.84
N GLU A 131 -21.04 15.31 9.11
CA GLU A 131 -20.99 13.86 9.38
C GLU A 131 -20.03 13.55 10.54
N PHE A 132 -18.99 14.36 10.70
CA PHE A 132 -18.00 14.25 11.77
C PHE A 132 -17.98 15.52 12.64
N ASP A 133 -17.66 15.35 13.92
CA ASP A 133 -17.39 16.44 14.84
C ASP A 133 -16.19 17.30 14.35
N PRO A 134 -16.10 18.57 14.73
CA PRO A 134 -14.99 19.46 14.39
C PRO A 134 -13.70 19.07 15.12
N VAL A 135 -12.99 18.06 14.60
CA VAL A 135 -11.68 17.59 15.07
C VAL A 135 -10.55 18.17 14.22
N ASN A 136 -9.30 18.07 14.69
CA ASN A 136 -8.15 18.39 13.86
C ASN A 136 -7.94 17.29 12.79
N PRO A 137 -8.18 17.55 11.49
CA PRO A 137 -8.16 16.49 10.48
C PRO A 137 -6.80 15.81 10.35
N ARG A 138 -5.71 16.57 10.51
CA ARG A 138 -4.34 16.05 10.37
C ARG A 138 -3.97 15.09 11.52
N GLU A 139 -4.25 15.50 12.76
CA GLU A 139 -3.99 14.66 13.93
C GLU A 139 -4.87 13.42 13.93
N THR A 140 -6.13 13.57 13.57
CA THR A 140 -7.09 12.46 13.46
C THR A 140 -6.67 11.49 12.35
N ALA A 141 -6.23 12.00 11.20
CA ALA A 141 -5.68 11.15 10.12
C ALA A 141 -4.48 10.34 10.59
N GLU A 142 -3.59 10.94 11.37
CA GLU A 142 -2.42 10.22 11.92
C GLU A 142 -2.82 9.09 12.88
N LEU A 143 -3.81 9.34 13.75
CA LEU A 143 -4.34 8.33 14.66
C LEU A 143 -5.02 7.19 13.90
N ILE A 144 -5.86 7.50 12.91
CA ILE A 144 -6.50 6.50 12.06
C ILE A 144 -5.44 5.67 11.34
N MET A 145 -4.46 6.30 10.67
CA MET A 145 -3.40 5.61 9.94
C MET A 145 -2.60 4.65 10.82
N ARG A 146 -2.30 5.03 12.06
CA ARG A 146 -1.62 4.16 13.03
C ARG A 146 -2.50 2.97 13.45
N SER A 147 -3.80 3.20 13.61
CA SER A 147 -4.75 2.16 14.05
C SER A 147 -5.07 1.13 12.98
N VAL A 148 -4.97 1.50 11.69
CA VAL A 148 -5.28 0.60 10.56
C VAL A 148 -4.06 -0.10 9.97
N VAL A 149 -2.89 0.00 10.58
CA VAL A 149 -1.65 -0.69 10.15
C VAL A 149 -1.86 -2.18 9.86
N PRO A 150 -2.62 -2.95 10.65
CA PRO A 150 -2.87 -4.36 10.35
C PRO A 150 -3.50 -4.63 8.99
N PHE A 151 -4.18 -3.65 8.41
CA PHE A 151 -4.90 -3.76 7.14
C PHE A 151 -4.18 -3.05 5.97
N THR A 152 -3.20 -2.21 6.27
CA THR A 152 -2.52 -1.34 5.30
C THR A 152 -1.01 -1.56 5.18
N ASN A 153 -0.44 -2.42 6.01
CA ASN A 153 0.95 -2.84 5.90
C ASN A 153 1.01 -4.24 5.29
N PRO A 154 1.62 -4.43 4.11
CA PRO A 154 1.60 -5.72 3.41
C PRO A 154 2.25 -6.86 4.21
N LEU A 155 3.27 -6.58 5.05
CA LEU A 155 3.92 -7.60 5.87
C LEU A 155 2.98 -8.10 6.98
N VAL A 156 2.27 -7.18 7.64
CA VAL A 156 1.32 -7.53 8.70
C VAL A 156 0.09 -8.22 8.11
N VAL A 157 -0.41 -7.75 6.97
CA VAL A 157 -1.49 -8.42 6.21
C VAL A 157 -1.11 -9.86 5.89
N GLY A 158 0.13 -10.09 5.41
CA GLY A 158 0.62 -11.44 5.13
C GLY A 158 0.61 -12.35 6.34
N GLN A 159 1.15 -11.88 7.46
CA GLN A 159 1.19 -12.62 8.71
C GLN A 159 -0.22 -12.97 9.20
N CYS A 160 -1.12 -12.01 9.28
CA CYS A 160 -2.50 -12.25 9.74
C CYS A 160 -3.26 -13.24 8.83
N LEU A 161 -3.02 -13.23 7.52
CA LEU A 161 -3.62 -14.20 6.60
C LEU A 161 -3.09 -15.62 6.82
N GLU A 162 -1.81 -15.78 7.16
CA GLU A 162 -1.23 -17.08 7.54
C GLU A 162 -1.82 -17.61 8.84
N GLU A 163 -2.20 -16.72 9.77
CA GLU A 163 -2.88 -17.03 11.02
C GLU A 163 -4.38 -17.35 10.84
N GLY A 164 -4.94 -17.14 9.64
CA GLY A 164 -6.32 -17.45 9.29
C GLY A 164 -7.32 -16.35 9.65
N ASP A 165 -6.87 -15.13 9.85
CA ASP A 165 -7.71 -13.98 10.19
C ASP A 165 -8.67 -13.57 9.07
N ASP A 166 -9.92 -13.24 9.42
CA ASP A 166 -10.84 -12.52 8.55
C ASP A 166 -10.55 -11.02 8.60
N LEU A 167 -9.48 -10.62 7.88
CA LEU A 167 -9.02 -9.24 7.85
C LEU A 167 -10.07 -8.26 7.30
N GLU A 168 -10.96 -8.70 6.41
CA GLU A 168 -11.98 -7.83 5.86
C GLU A 168 -13.05 -7.47 6.90
N ALA A 169 -13.56 -8.47 7.65
CA ALA A 169 -14.48 -8.24 8.75
C ALA A 169 -13.83 -7.41 9.86
N GLN A 170 -12.56 -7.69 10.20
CA GLN A 170 -11.81 -6.94 11.22
C GLN A 170 -11.57 -5.50 10.78
N ALA A 171 -11.21 -5.23 9.51
CA ALA A 171 -11.02 -3.90 8.98
C ALA A 171 -12.30 -3.06 9.06
N ARG A 172 -13.44 -3.63 8.63
CA ARG A 172 -14.75 -2.96 8.73
C ARG A 172 -15.12 -2.63 10.19
N ALA A 173 -14.90 -3.56 11.10
CA ALA A 173 -15.19 -3.36 12.53
C ALA A 173 -14.30 -2.27 13.12
N SER A 174 -12.99 -2.29 12.80
CA SER A 174 -12.02 -1.32 13.30
C SER A 174 -12.31 0.10 12.80
N VAL A 175 -12.59 0.25 11.50
CA VAL A 175 -12.91 1.56 10.92
C VAL A 175 -14.19 2.11 11.57
N ARG A 176 -15.25 1.31 11.69
CA ARG A 176 -16.49 1.73 12.36
C ARG A 176 -16.25 2.12 13.81
N PHE A 177 -15.41 1.39 14.52
CA PHE A 177 -15.06 1.74 15.92
C PHE A 177 -14.34 3.08 15.99
N LEU A 178 -13.35 3.34 15.12
CA LEU A 178 -12.59 4.59 15.07
C LEU A 178 -13.50 5.78 14.72
N LEU A 179 -14.37 5.62 13.73
CA LEU A 179 -15.26 6.69 13.30
C LEU A 179 -16.31 7.07 14.36
N ARG A 180 -16.73 6.13 15.22
CA ARG A 180 -17.62 6.45 16.36
C ARG A 180 -17.03 7.50 17.32
N ALA A 181 -15.70 7.59 17.39
CA ALA A 181 -15.04 8.57 18.25
C ALA A 181 -15.18 10.02 17.76
N ILE A 182 -15.54 10.19 16.49
CA ILE A 182 -15.64 11.50 15.81
C ILE A 182 -17.01 11.74 15.16
N THR A 183 -17.97 10.83 15.34
CA THR A 183 -19.34 11.00 14.83
C THR A 183 -20.19 11.71 15.89
N PRO A 184 -20.95 12.74 15.55
CA PRO A 184 -21.86 13.45 16.48
C PRO A 184 -22.82 12.46 17.18
N ARG A 185 -23.10 12.71 18.44
CA ARG A 185 -24.03 11.93 19.27
C ARG A 185 -25.46 12.31 19.02
#